data_2e2e2442ac38c6f04b627651018cd8de
#
_entry.id   2e2e2442ac38c6f04b627651018cd8de
#
_cell.length_a   1.000
_cell.length_b   1.000
_cell.length_c   1.000
_cell.angle_alpha   90.00
_cell.angle_beta   90.00
_cell.angle_gamma   90.00
#
_symmetry.space_group_name_H-M   'P 1'
#
loop_
_entity.id
_entity.type
_entity.pdbx_description
1 polymer ?
#
loop_
_entity_poly.entity_id
_entity_poly.type
_entity_poly.pdbx_seq_one_letter_code
_entity_poly.pdbx_strand_id
1 'polypeptide(L)'
;SHESGGDVEGMPIDPAGIKLKSYRSQRRQFSEAILSRGVLVVEGETEASIIPIAAAVLETSSADYIHPDLAGVTIFTANGDGDVPRWAPILRALGKVPFGMVDKQGKPYSGVNATALKSFEEFWESPVEGIEELIVSQVPTAVLRRFMDEAVQLPDFPIHQARYDSSTTDAQLPEIALKTLKARKGDAYGYAALLIEGCQSRDDLPEFLVAALERINEVLSPATTAADAHGRPVDDAAADGDE
;
A
#
# COMPACT_ATOMS: atom_id res chain seq x y z
N SER A 1 43.91 17.77 13.22
CA SER A 1 43.80 16.77 12.14
C SER A 1 42.34 16.54 11.86
N HIS A 2 41.85 17.20 10.80
CA HIS A 2 40.51 16.91 10.23
C HIS A 2 40.68 15.70 9.32
N GLU A 3 40.03 14.60 9.70
CA GLU A 3 39.87 13.46 8.83
C GLU A 3 38.87 13.83 7.73
N SER A 4 39.34 13.65 6.52
CA SER A 4 38.64 13.83 5.27
C SER A 4 37.30 13.08 5.28
N GLY A 5 36.22 13.79 5.05
CA GLY A 5 34.95 13.20 4.65
C GLY A 5 35.18 12.36 3.40
N GLY A 6 34.86 11.07 3.50
CA GLY A 6 34.88 10.20 2.35
C GLY A 6 33.95 10.78 1.28
N ASP A 7 34.45 10.88 0.06
CA ASP A 7 33.63 11.20 -1.10
C ASP A 7 32.49 10.20 -1.17
N VAL A 8 31.28 10.67 -0.95
CA VAL A 8 30.08 9.92 -1.31
C VAL A 8 30.04 9.91 -2.83
N GLU A 9 30.64 8.91 -3.45
CA GLU A 9 30.42 8.65 -4.87
C GLU A 9 28.91 8.41 -5.03
N GLY A 10 28.23 9.43 -5.50
CA GLY A 10 26.84 9.30 -5.90
C GLY A 10 26.78 8.26 -7.03
N MET A 11 26.24 7.09 -6.76
CA MET A 11 25.95 6.14 -7.82
C MET A 11 24.98 6.81 -8.79
N PRO A 12 25.34 6.95 -10.09
CA PRO A 12 24.38 7.49 -11.04
C PRO A 12 23.18 6.55 -11.08
N ILE A 13 22.01 7.08 -10.78
CA ILE A 13 20.77 6.36 -11.03
C ILE A 13 20.70 6.21 -12.54
N ASP A 14 20.88 4.97 -13.05
CA ASP A 14 20.69 4.71 -14.46
C ASP A 14 19.17 4.65 -14.75
N PRO A 15 18.58 5.71 -15.31
CA PRO A 15 17.18 5.72 -15.68
C PRO A 15 16.93 4.94 -16.98
N ALA A 16 17.89 4.20 -17.49
CA ALA A 16 17.80 3.54 -18.82
C ALA A 16 16.60 2.56 -18.92
N GLY A 17 16.06 2.13 -17.79
CA GLY A 17 14.83 1.34 -17.73
C GLY A 17 13.53 2.15 -17.70
N ILE A 18 13.57 3.43 -17.34
CA ILE A 18 12.36 4.27 -17.17
C ILE A 18 12.30 5.31 -18.26
N LYS A 19 11.15 5.40 -18.93
CA LYS A 19 10.92 6.46 -19.90
C LYS A 19 11.02 7.83 -19.20
N LEU A 20 11.79 8.74 -19.77
CA LEU A 20 11.99 10.10 -19.23
C LEU A 20 10.64 10.82 -18.96
N LYS A 21 9.60 10.51 -19.75
CA LYS A 21 8.24 11.03 -19.55
C LYS A 21 7.66 10.54 -18.22
N SER A 22 7.76 9.25 -17.92
CA SER A 22 7.26 8.66 -16.65
C SER A 22 7.98 9.26 -15.45
N TYR A 23 9.32 9.36 -15.51
CA TYR A 23 10.08 10.02 -14.46
C TYR A 23 9.64 11.47 -14.22
N ARG A 24 9.42 12.25 -15.28
CA ARG A 24 9.00 13.66 -15.16
C ARG A 24 7.60 13.82 -14.57
N SER A 25 6.66 12.93 -14.92
CA SER A 25 5.30 12.97 -14.38
C SER A 25 5.24 12.57 -12.89
N GLN A 26 6.18 11.73 -12.44
CA GLN A 26 6.23 11.19 -11.07
C GLN A 26 7.26 11.88 -10.18
N ARG A 27 7.85 12.98 -10.63
CA ARG A 27 8.95 13.64 -9.94
C ARG A 27 8.63 13.97 -8.47
N ARG A 28 7.41 14.39 -8.16
CA ARG A 28 6.99 14.70 -6.79
C ARG A 28 6.97 13.44 -5.92
N GLN A 29 6.28 12.41 -6.38
CA GLN A 29 6.20 11.12 -5.65
C GLN A 29 7.59 10.50 -5.48
N PHE A 30 8.46 10.62 -6.48
CA PHE A 30 9.84 10.15 -6.38
C PHE A 30 10.63 10.91 -5.30
N SER A 31 10.42 12.21 -5.16
CA SER A 31 11.05 12.99 -4.08
C SER A 31 10.57 12.55 -2.70
N GLU A 32 9.28 12.21 -2.55
CA GLU A 32 8.72 11.65 -1.33
C GLU A 32 9.29 10.25 -1.04
N ALA A 33 9.41 9.41 -2.06
CA ALA A 33 10.00 8.07 -1.96
C ALA A 33 11.47 8.10 -1.52
N ILE A 34 12.26 9.10 -1.91
CA ILE A 34 13.64 9.26 -1.47
C ILE A 34 13.73 9.47 0.05
N LEU A 35 12.75 10.11 0.66
CA LEU A 35 12.73 10.40 2.10
C LEU A 35 12.17 9.26 2.94
N SER A 36 11.47 8.29 2.34
CA SER A 36 10.86 7.15 3.05
C SER A 36 11.86 6.03 3.38
N ARG A 37 11.49 5.11 4.27
CA ARG A 37 12.20 3.84 4.52
C ARG A 37 11.81 2.79 3.49
N GLY A 38 10.50 2.62 3.32
CA GLY A 38 9.89 1.68 2.40
C GLY A 38 9.11 2.39 1.32
N VAL A 39 8.95 1.76 0.17
CA VAL A 39 8.14 2.28 -0.94
C VAL A 39 7.27 1.16 -1.47
N LEU A 40 5.96 1.34 -1.38
CA LEU A 40 5.01 0.45 -2.03
C LEU A 40 4.67 0.99 -3.42
N VAL A 41 5.16 0.31 -4.44
CA VAL A 41 4.92 0.66 -5.85
C VAL A 41 3.65 -0.03 -6.32
N VAL A 42 2.68 0.74 -6.78
CA VAL A 42 1.37 0.29 -7.27
C VAL A 42 1.14 0.73 -8.72
N GLU A 43 0.15 0.16 -9.38
CA GLU A 43 -0.11 0.48 -10.80
C GLU A 43 -0.69 1.88 -10.98
N GLY A 44 -1.66 2.27 -10.16
CA GLY A 44 -2.45 3.48 -10.40
C GLY A 44 -3.00 4.18 -9.17
N GLU A 45 -3.83 5.18 -9.45
CA GLU A 45 -4.40 6.07 -8.43
C GLU A 45 -5.46 5.39 -7.57
N THR A 46 -6.14 4.37 -8.07
CA THR A 46 -7.15 3.63 -7.30
C THR A 46 -6.49 2.94 -6.11
N GLU A 47 -5.42 2.16 -6.36
CA GLU A 47 -4.64 1.51 -5.30
C GLU A 47 -4.06 2.53 -4.33
N ALA A 48 -3.48 3.61 -4.87
CA ALA A 48 -2.87 4.66 -4.05
C ALA A 48 -3.89 5.34 -3.12
N SER A 49 -5.15 5.44 -3.53
CA SER A 49 -6.21 6.06 -2.73
C SER A 49 -6.77 5.12 -1.64
N ILE A 50 -6.92 3.83 -1.95
CA ILE A 50 -7.57 2.88 -1.02
C ILE A 50 -6.62 2.32 0.04
N ILE A 51 -5.32 2.19 -0.26
CA ILE A 51 -4.34 1.59 0.64
C ILE A 51 -4.23 2.35 1.96
N PRO A 52 -4.11 3.70 2.00
CA PRO A 52 -4.08 4.43 3.27
C PRO A 52 -5.36 4.26 4.09
N ILE A 53 -6.52 4.19 3.44
CA ILE A 53 -7.81 4.01 4.10
C ILE A 53 -7.88 2.61 4.72
N ALA A 54 -7.50 1.58 3.98
CA ALA A 54 -7.43 0.22 4.49
C ALA A 54 -6.45 0.11 5.69
N ALA A 55 -5.31 0.78 5.60
CA ALA A 55 -4.33 0.83 6.68
C ALA A 55 -4.90 1.51 7.95
N ALA A 56 -5.67 2.58 7.80
CA ALA A 56 -6.33 3.24 8.94
C ALA A 56 -7.37 2.31 9.61
N VAL A 57 -8.10 1.51 8.86
CA VAL A 57 -9.00 0.49 9.42
C VAL A 57 -8.21 -0.58 10.19
N LEU A 58 -7.07 -1.04 9.66
CA LEU A 58 -6.20 -1.99 10.37
C LEU A 58 -5.64 -1.40 11.67
N GLU A 59 -5.20 -0.15 11.66
CA GLU A 59 -4.68 0.55 12.84
C GLU A 59 -5.73 0.65 13.96
N THR A 60 -6.99 0.88 13.61
CA THR A 60 -8.09 0.88 14.59
C THR A 60 -8.45 -0.52 15.10
N SER A 61 -8.14 -1.56 14.31
CA SER A 61 -8.48 -2.96 14.61
C SER A 61 -7.38 -3.70 15.38
N SER A 62 -6.14 -3.20 15.36
CA SER A 62 -4.98 -3.87 15.97
C SER A 62 -4.02 -2.83 16.59
N ALA A 63 -3.79 -2.97 17.89
CA ALA A 63 -2.87 -2.08 18.63
C ALA A 63 -1.39 -2.22 18.20
N ASP A 64 -1.03 -3.35 17.60
CA ASP A 64 0.34 -3.63 17.16
C ASP A 64 0.60 -3.22 15.70
N TYR A 65 -0.45 -2.84 14.97
CA TYR A 65 -0.31 -2.40 13.59
C TYR A 65 0.06 -0.92 13.54
N ILE A 66 1.08 -0.59 12.78
CA ILE A 66 1.56 0.78 12.57
C ILE A 66 1.17 1.22 11.17
N HIS A 67 0.44 2.33 11.07
CA HIS A 67 0.07 2.89 9.76
C HIS A 67 1.31 3.13 8.88
N PRO A 68 1.26 2.85 7.57
CA PRO A 68 2.41 3.01 6.66
C PRO A 68 3.09 4.38 6.74
N ASP A 69 2.34 5.46 6.89
CA ASP A 69 2.91 6.81 7.03
C ASP A 69 3.81 6.92 8.27
N LEU A 70 3.40 6.32 9.39
CA LEU A 70 4.18 6.30 10.63
C LEU A 70 5.35 5.31 10.55
N ALA A 71 5.20 4.22 9.79
CA ALA A 71 6.26 3.27 9.50
C ALA A 71 7.30 3.81 8.50
N GLY A 72 7.05 4.97 7.92
CA GLY A 72 7.90 5.61 6.91
C GLY A 72 7.80 4.94 5.53
N VAL A 73 6.60 4.50 5.15
CA VAL A 73 6.30 3.94 3.83
C VAL A 73 5.58 4.98 2.97
N THR A 74 6.08 5.17 1.76
CA THR A 74 5.41 5.99 0.74
C THR A 74 4.77 5.08 -0.31
N ILE A 75 3.54 5.40 -0.72
CA ILE A 75 2.87 4.76 -1.84
C ILE A 75 3.27 5.50 -3.11
N PHE A 76 3.70 4.75 -4.12
CA PHE A 76 4.24 5.28 -5.36
C PHE A 76 3.48 4.68 -6.56
N THR A 77 2.82 5.51 -7.36
CA THR A 77 2.11 5.06 -8.56
C THR A 77 3.05 4.97 -9.75
N ALA A 78 3.12 3.80 -10.38
CA ALA A 78 3.98 3.57 -11.55
C ALA A 78 3.38 4.03 -12.88
N ASN A 79 2.08 4.38 -12.90
CA ASN A 79 1.30 4.67 -14.10
C ASN A 79 1.27 3.50 -15.11
N GLY A 80 1.03 2.31 -14.60
CA GLY A 80 0.81 1.08 -15.35
C GLY A 80 1.68 -0.09 -14.89
N ASP A 81 1.17 -1.28 -15.10
CA ASP A 81 1.74 -2.56 -14.70
C ASP A 81 3.16 -2.79 -15.21
N GLY A 82 3.41 -2.47 -16.47
CA GLY A 82 4.71 -2.66 -17.11
C GLY A 82 5.85 -1.80 -16.53
N ASP A 83 5.53 -0.73 -15.82
CA ASP A 83 6.53 0.15 -15.22
C ASP A 83 6.77 -0.17 -13.73
N VAL A 84 5.85 -0.87 -13.03
CA VAL A 84 6.02 -1.27 -11.62
C VAL A 84 7.34 -1.99 -11.36
N PRO A 85 7.71 -3.06 -12.09
CA PRO A 85 8.97 -3.76 -11.82
C PRO A 85 10.22 -2.89 -11.95
N ARG A 86 10.19 -1.90 -12.83
CA ARG A 86 11.37 -1.08 -13.16
C ARG A 86 11.79 -0.15 -12.03
N TRP A 87 10.87 0.18 -11.12
CA TRP A 87 11.19 1.04 -9.98
C TRP A 87 11.96 0.32 -8.88
N ALA A 88 11.77 -0.99 -8.72
CA ALA A 88 12.39 -1.75 -7.64
C ALA A 88 13.92 -1.66 -7.60
N PRO A 89 14.67 -1.86 -8.71
CA PRO A 89 16.14 -1.72 -8.69
C PRO A 89 16.61 -0.32 -8.31
N ILE A 90 15.90 0.71 -8.77
CA ILE A 90 16.23 2.11 -8.48
C ILE A 90 16.05 2.41 -7.00
N LEU A 91 14.89 2.03 -6.45
CA LEU A 91 14.59 2.23 -5.04
C LEU A 91 15.56 1.45 -4.15
N ARG A 92 15.91 0.21 -4.53
CA ARG A 92 16.89 -0.60 -3.82
C ARG A 92 18.28 0.05 -3.84
N ALA A 93 18.72 0.59 -4.99
CA ALA A 93 19.97 1.31 -5.13
C ALA A 93 20.02 2.60 -4.26
N LEU A 94 18.86 3.19 -3.99
CA LEU A 94 18.72 4.32 -3.07
C LEU A 94 18.63 3.90 -1.58
N GLY A 95 18.83 2.61 -1.27
CA GLY A 95 18.76 2.09 0.10
C GLY A 95 17.34 1.98 0.66
N LYS A 96 16.32 1.96 -0.21
CA LYS A 96 14.91 1.77 0.19
C LYS A 96 14.54 0.30 0.22
N VAL A 97 13.50 -0.03 0.98
CA VAL A 97 12.85 -1.33 0.95
C VAL A 97 11.67 -1.25 -0.03
N PRO A 98 11.82 -1.72 -1.29
CA PRO A 98 10.75 -1.64 -2.26
C PRO A 98 9.79 -2.83 -2.11
N PHE A 99 8.52 -2.53 -2.14
CA PHE A 99 7.40 -3.46 -2.23
C PHE A 99 6.66 -3.21 -3.54
N GLY A 100 6.06 -4.23 -4.13
CA GLY A 100 5.31 -4.09 -5.37
C GLY A 100 3.95 -4.76 -5.31
N MET A 101 2.95 -4.11 -5.88
CA MET A 101 1.59 -4.66 -6.00
C MET A 101 1.05 -4.34 -7.39
N VAL A 102 0.52 -5.38 -8.05
CA VAL A 102 -0.05 -5.28 -9.40
C VAL A 102 -1.32 -6.09 -9.52
N ASP A 103 -2.15 -5.72 -10.49
CA ASP A 103 -3.27 -6.54 -10.93
C ASP A 103 -2.77 -7.85 -11.56
N LYS A 104 -3.66 -8.82 -11.72
CA LYS A 104 -3.36 -10.07 -12.38
C LYS A 104 -2.85 -9.82 -13.80
N GLN A 105 -1.67 -10.36 -14.06
CA GLN A 105 -1.03 -10.21 -15.37
C GLN A 105 -1.55 -11.26 -16.35
N GLY A 106 -1.90 -10.84 -17.56
CA GLY A 106 -2.29 -11.76 -18.62
C GLY A 106 -1.14 -12.65 -19.10
N LYS A 107 0.11 -12.24 -18.85
CA LYS A 107 1.34 -12.99 -19.15
C LYS A 107 2.40 -12.69 -18.10
N PRO A 108 3.20 -13.69 -17.70
CA PRO A 108 4.31 -13.47 -16.78
C PRO A 108 5.28 -12.40 -17.29
N TYR A 109 5.82 -11.63 -16.39
CA TYR A 109 6.89 -10.69 -16.72
C TYR A 109 8.10 -11.42 -17.32
N SER A 110 8.74 -10.82 -18.31
CA SER A 110 9.88 -11.40 -19.02
C SER A 110 11.03 -10.39 -19.15
N GLY A 111 12.22 -10.90 -19.51
CA GLY A 111 13.38 -10.06 -19.76
C GLY A 111 13.77 -9.18 -18.58
N VAL A 112 13.95 -7.89 -18.83
CA VAL A 112 14.38 -6.89 -17.83
C VAL A 112 13.38 -6.79 -16.67
N ASN A 113 12.08 -6.84 -16.96
CA ASN A 113 11.05 -6.76 -15.91
C ASN A 113 11.10 -7.98 -14.98
N ALA A 114 11.26 -9.21 -15.51
CA ALA A 114 11.39 -10.41 -14.68
C ALA A 114 12.64 -10.36 -13.78
N THR A 115 13.74 -9.77 -14.28
CA THR A 115 14.94 -9.55 -13.47
C THR A 115 14.72 -8.50 -12.40
N ALA A 116 14.03 -7.42 -12.74
CA ALA A 116 13.74 -6.31 -11.83
C ALA A 116 12.85 -6.71 -10.64
N LEU A 117 11.93 -7.66 -10.83
CA LEU A 117 11.10 -8.20 -9.73
C LEU A 117 11.92 -8.72 -8.55
N LYS A 118 13.11 -9.27 -8.80
CA LYS A 118 14.01 -9.76 -7.75
C LYS A 118 14.54 -8.66 -6.82
N SER A 119 14.35 -7.40 -7.19
CA SER A 119 14.75 -6.25 -6.37
C SER A 119 13.66 -5.82 -5.38
N PHE A 120 12.43 -6.31 -5.50
CA PHE A 120 11.43 -6.13 -4.46
C PHE A 120 11.78 -6.96 -3.22
N GLU A 121 11.39 -6.46 -2.05
CA GLU A 121 11.39 -7.24 -0.81
C GLU A 121 10.25 -8.25 -0.85
N GLU A 122 9.05 -7.75 -1.22
CA GLU A 122 7.86 -8.55 -1.47
C GLU A 122 7.16 -8.01 -2.72
N PHE A 123 6.55 -8.90 -3.49
CA PHE A 123 5.80 -8.55 -4.69
C PHE A 123 4.50 -9.35 -4.73
N TRP A 124 3.39 -8.64 -4.83
CA TRP A 124 2.06 -9.23 -4.86
C TRP A 124 1.41 -9.03 -6.21
N GLU A 125 0.91 -10.11 -6.78
CA GLU A 125 0.05 -10.11 -7.96
C GLU A 125 -1.36 -10.49 -7.53
N SER A 126 -2.35 -9.65 -7.88
CA SER A 126 -3.75 -9.90 -7.60
C SER A 126 -4.23 -11.21 -8.23
N PRO A 127 -5.11 -11.97 -7.58
CA PRO A 127 -5.69 -13.18 -8.19
C PRO A 127 -6.68 -12.86 -9.33
N VAL A 128 -7.14 -11.61 -9.45
CA VAL A 128 -8.15 -11.17 -10.43
C VAL A 128 -7.68 -9.95 -11.23
N GLU A 129 -8.32 -9.70 -12.37
CA GLU A 129 -8.03 -8.58 -13.25
C GLU A 129 -8.69 -7.30 -12.73
N GLY A 130 -7.91 -6.42 -12.13
CA GLY A 130 -8.34 -5.11 -11.66
C GLY A 130 -8.73 -5.08 -10.19
N ILE A 131 -8.28 -4.00 -9.56
CA ILE A 131 -8.48 -3.76 -8.12
C ILE A 131 -9.96 -3.66 -7.75
N GLU A 132 -10.81 -3.15 -8.63
CA GLU A 132 -12.25 -3.04 -8.39
C GLU A 132 -12.91 -4.41 -8.26
N GLU A 133 -12.49 -5.38 -9.08
CA GLU A 133 -12.98 -6.76 -9.01
C GLU A 133 -12.48 -7.47 -7.75
N LEU A 134 -11.22 -7.21 -7.38
CA LEU A 134 -10.65 -7.72 -6.13
C LEU A 134 -11.48 -7.25 -4.93
N ILE A 135 -11.71 -5.96 -4.82
CA ILE A 135 -12.45 -5.37 -3.70
C ILE A 135 -13.85 -6.00 -3.61
N VAL A 136 -14.60 -5.98 -4.70
CA VAL A 136 -15.98 -6.49 -4.71
C VAL A 136 -16.05 -8.00 -4.40
N SER A 137 -15.04 -8.78 -4.80
CA SER A 137 -15.01 -10.22 -4.54
C SER A 137 -14.63 -10.60 -3.12
N GLN A 138 -13.97 -9.72 -2.38
CA GLN A 138 -13.41 -10.03 -1.06
C GLN A 138 -14.10 -9.31 0.10
N VAL A 139 -14.82 -8.20 -0.15
CA VAL A 139 -15.56 -7.52 0.92
C VAL A 139 -16.87 -8.22 1.22
N PRO A 140 -17.36 -8.21 2.48
CA PRO A 140 -18.66 -8.76 2.84
C PRO A 140 -19.82 -8.06 2.14
N THR A 141 -20.90 -8.81 1.86
CA THR A 141 -22.12 -8.27 1.23
C THR A 141 -22.71 -7.08 2.00
N ALA A 142 -22.60 -7.07 3.32
CA ALA A 142 -23.08 -5.97 4.16
C ALA A 142 -22.30 -4.66 3.88
N VAL A 143 -21.02 -4.74 3.59
CA VAL A 143 -20.18 -3.59 3.18
C VAL A 143 -20.63 -3.10 1.81
N LEU A 144 -20.83 -4.01 0.85
CA LEU A 144 -21.32 -3.65 -0.48
C LEU A 144 -22.68 -2.95 -0.41
N ARG A 145 -23.55 -3.37 0.50
CA ARG A 145 -24.88 -2.74 0.67
C ARG A 145 -24.74 -1.34 1.24
N ARG A 146 -23.97 -1.14 2.31
CA ARG A 146 -23.69 0.20 2.85
C ARG A 146 -23.10 1.14 1.78
N PHE A 147 -22.12 0.65 1.04
CA PHE A 147 -21.52 1.38 -0.07
C PHE A 147 -22.57 1.79 -1.10
N MET A 148 -23.43 0.89 -1.54
CA MET A 148 -24.44 1.21 -2.56
C MET A 148 -25.53 2.16 -2.04
N ASP A 149 -25.93 2.03 -0.76
CA ASP A 149 -26.88 2.92 -0.11
C ASP A 149 -26.36 4.37 -0.05
N GLU A 150 -25.06 4.54 0.12
CA GLU A 150 -24.39 5.83 0.11
C GLU A 150 -24.11 6.34 -1.30
N ALA A 151 -23.55 5.51 -2.16
CA ALA A 151 -23.17 5.86 -3.52
C ALA A 151 -24.35 6.37 -4.34
N VAL A 152 -25.54 5.77 -4.19
CA VAL A 152 -26.74 6.18 -4.93
C VAL A 152 -27.22 7.59 -4.58
N GLN A 153 -26.81 8.15 -3.43
CA GLN A 153 -27.13 9.51 -3.02
C GLN A 153 -26.19 10.56 -3.63
N LEU A 154 -25.08 10.12 -4.22
CA LEU A 154 -24.12 11.04 -4.81
C LEU A 154 -24.62 11.58 -6.15
N PRO A 155 -24.40 12.88 -6.43
CA PRO A 155 -24.92 13.52 -7.63
C PRO A 155 -24.36 12.98 -8.94
N ASP A 156 -23.21 12.31 -8.88
CA ASP A 156 -22.51 11.74 -10.01
C ASP A 156 -22.68 10.21 -10.12
N PHE A 157 -23.62 9.64 -9.35
CA PHE A 157 -23.91 8.21 -9.40
C PHE A 157 -24.24 7.76 -10.83
N PRO A 158 -23.62 6.68 -11.35
CA PRO A 158 -23.74 6.26 -12.74
C PRO A 158 -25.03 5.48 -13.00
N ILE A 159 -26.20 6.12 -12.80
CA ILE A 159 -27.53 5.51 -12.85
C ILE A 159 -27.86 4.77 -14.17
N HIS A 160 -27.21 5.16 -15.27
CA HIS A 160 -27.40 4.49 -16.56
C HIS A 160 -26.63 3.17 -16.68
N GLN A 161 -25.61 2.98 -15.86
CA GLN A 161 -24.73 1.80 -15.88
C GLN A 161 -25.01 0.86 -14.71
N ALA A 162 -25.40 1.41 -13.56
CA ALA A 162 -25.68 0.66 -12.34
C ALA A 162 -27.01 1.13 -11.76
N ARG A 163 -28.02 0.24 -11.80
CA ARG A 163 -29.32 0.49 -11.14
C ARG A 163 -29.30 -0.16 -9.76
N TYR A 164 -29.56 0.65 -8.76
CA TYR A 164 -29.68 0.19 -7.38
C TYR A 164 -30.91 0.79 -6.74
N ASP A 165 -31.71 -0.05 -6.07
CA ASP A 165 -32.88 0.34 -5.31
C ASP A 165 -33.16 -0.68 -4.18
N SER A 166 -34.21 -0.44 -3.40
CA SER A 166 -34.60 -1.27 -2.28
C SER A 166 -35.01 -2.71 -2.65
N SER A 167 -35.23 -3.01 -3.92
CA SER A 167 -35.53 -4.37 -4.40
C SER A 167 -34.27 -5.16 -4.78
N THR A 168 -33.13 -4.52 -4.80
CA THR A 168 -31.84 -5.14 -5.14
C THR A 168 -31.49 -6.23 -4.13
N THR A 169 -31.36 -7.45 -4.60
CA THR A 169 -31.02 -8.62 -3.77
C THR A 169 -29.51 -8.68 -3.49
N ASP A 170 -29.12 -9.39 -2.42
CA ASP A 170 -27.71 -9.60 -2.09
C ASP A 170 -26.92 -10.28 -3.22
N ALA A 171 -27.57 -11.18 -3.97
CA ALA A 171 -26.95 -11.84 -5.12
C ALA A 171 -26.62 -10.89 -6.29
N GLN A 172 -27.32 -9.77 -6.39
CA GLN A 172 -27.10 -8.76 -7.44
C GLN A 172 -26.07 -7.70 -7.05
N LEU A 173 -25.82 -7.50 -5.74
CA LEU A 173 -24.94 -6.46 -5.22
C LEU A 173 -23.53 -6.47 -5.82
N PRO A 174 -22.83 -7.61 -5.89
CA PRO A 174 -21.47 -7.62 -6.43
C PRO A 174 -21.39 -7.09 -7.87
N GLU A 175 -22.33 -7.49 -8.73
CA GLU A 175 -22.36 -7.02 -10.12
C GLU A 175 -22.63 -5.52 -10.22
N ILE A 176 -23.59 -5.02 -9.43
CA ILE A 176 -23.97 -3.61 -9.44
C ILE A 176 -22.85 -2.76 -8.86
N ALA A 177 -22.25 -3.17 -7.74
CA ALA A 177 -21.13 -2.49 -7.13
C ALA A 177 -19.92 -2.42 -8.09
N LEU A 178 -19.59 -3.53 -8.76
CA LEU A 178 -18.51 -3.56 -9.74
C LEU A 178 -18.76 -2.60 -10.91
N LYS A 179 -19.98 -2.53 -11.42
CA LYS A 179 -20.34 -1.56 -12.46
C LYS A 179 -20.20 -0.12 -11.97
N THR A 180 -20.58 0.14 -10.72
CA THR A 180 -20.44 1.47 -10.09
C THR A 180 -18.97 1.87 -9.99
N LEU A 181 -18.12 0.98 -9.47
CA LEU A 181 -16.67 1.21 -9.37
C LEU A 181 -16.03 1.46 -10.74
N LYS A 182 -16.31 0.58 -11.72
CA LYS A 182 -15.74 0.68 -13.08
C LYS A 182 -16.19 1.94 -13.84
N ALA A 183 -17.37 2.47 -13.55
CA ALA A 183 -17.86 3.70 -14.18
C ALA A 183 -17.05 4.96 -13.79
N ARG A 184 -16.34 4.90 -12.65
CA ARG A 184 -15.53 6.00 -12.10
C ARG A 184 -14.10 5.52 -11.76
N LYS A 185 -13.57 4.63 -12.58
CA LYS A 185 -12.22 4.11 -12.45
C LYS A 185 -11.18 5.22 -12.59
N GLY A 186 -10.19 5.22 -11.70
CA GLY A 186 -9.06 6.12 -11.74
C GLY A 186 -9.29 7.49 -11.09
N ASP A 187 -10.46 7.75 -10.54
CA ASP A 187 -10.70 8.95 -9.73
C ASP A 187 -10.06 8.76 -8.34
N ALA A 188 -9.09 9.60 -8.02
CA ALA A 188 -8.54 9.67 -6.68
C ALA A 188 -9.68 10.01 -5.69
N TYR A 189 -9.79 9.24 -4.59
CA TYR A 189 -10.93 9.35 -3.65
C TYR A 189 -12.30 9.14 -4.30
N GLY A 190 -12.35 8.30 -5.35
CA GLY A 190 -13.58 7.90 -6.01
C GLY A 190 -14.36 6.82 -5.25
N TYR A 191 -15.22 6.12 -5.98
CA TYR A 191 -16.10 5.09 -5.40
C TYR A 191 -15.35 3.93 -4.74
N ALA A 192 -14.13 3.58 -5.16
CA ALA A 192 -13.33 2.57 -4.50
C ALA A 192 -12.91 3.01 -3.09
N ALA A 193 -12.51 4.27 -2.91
CA ALA A 193 -12.21 4.86 -1.62
C ALA A 193 -13.44 4.84 -0.69
N LEU A 194 -14.59 5.30 -1.20
CA LEU A 194 -15.87 5.28 -0.47
C LEU A 194 -16.24 3.88 0.03
N LEU A 195 -16.02 2.84 -0.79
CA LEU A 195 -16.31 1.48 -0.40
C LEU A 195 -15.40 1.02 0.73
N ILE A 196 -14.09 1.28 0.65
CA ILE A 196 -13.13 0.92 1.70
C ILE A 196 -13.35 1.73 2.99
N GLU A 197 -13.75 3.00 2.90
CA GLU A 197 -14.16 3.82 4.06
C GLU A 197 -15.37 3.21 4.80
N GLY A 198 -16.24 2.49 4.08
CA GLY A 198 -17.35 1.73 4.65
C GLY A 198 -16.94 0.49 5.45
N CYS A 199 -15.68 0.04 5.38
CA CYS A 199 -15.15 -1.06 6.18
C CYS A 199 -14.90 -0.60 7.63
N GLN A 200 -15.36 -1.38 8.62
CA GLN A 200 -15.30 -1.03 10.03
C GLN A 200 -14.31 -1.88 10.83
N SER A 201 -13.84 -2.95 10.24
CA SER A 201 -12.90 -3.89 10.87
C SER A 201 -11.99 -4.53 9.83
N ARG A 202 -10.95 -5.23 10.33
CA ARG A 202 -10.06 -6.04 9.50
C ARG A 202 -10.82 -7.02 8.61
N ASP A 203 -11.87 -7.65 9.14
CA ASP A 203 -12.64 -8.68 8.44
C ASP A 203 -13.55 -8.11 7.33
N ASP A 204 -13.76 -6.81 7.31
CA ASP A 204 -14.47 -6.10 6.24
C ASP A 204 -13.54 -5.78 5.04
N LEU A 205 -12.24 -5.77 5.26
CA LEU A 205 -11.24 -5.41 4.22
C LEU A 205 -10.95 -6.58 3.26
N PRO A 206 -10.56 -6.28 2.01
CA PRO A 206 -10.02 -7.29 1.11
C PRO A 206 -8.79 -7.97 1.71
N GLU A 207 -8.83 -9.30 1.88
CA GLU A 207 -7.73 -10.07 2.48
C GLU A 207 -6.40 -9.89 1.74
N PHE A 208 -6.44 -9.69 0.44
CA PHE A 208 -5.24 -9.39 -0.36
C PHE A 208 -4.53 -8.11 0.10
N LEU A 209 -5.30 -7.04 0.37
CA LEU A 209 -4.74 -5.78 0.88
C LEU A 209 -4.25 -5.94 2.32
N VAL A 210 -5.03 -6.65 3.15
CA VAL A 210 -4.67 -6.92 4.54
C VAL A 210 -3.33 -7.67 4.61
N ALA A 211 -3.21 -8.78 3.88
CA ALA A 211 -1.98 -9.59 3.86
C ALA A 211 -0.75 -8.77 3.42
N ALA A 212 -0.90 -7.92 2.40
CA ALA A 212 0.19 -7.07 1.94
C ALA A 212 0.56 -6.02 2.99
N LEU A 213 -0.41 -5.34 3.59
CA LEU A 213 -0.18 -4.29 4.59
C LEU A 213 0.41 -4.84 5.89
N GLU A 214 -0.09 -5.97 6.38
CA GLU A 214 0.47 -6.65 7.56
C GLU A 214 1.90 -7.09 7.29
N ARG A 215 2.20 -7.63 6.10
CA ARG A 215 3.55 -8.05 5.73
C ARG A 215 4.52 -6.86 5.62
N ILE A 216 4.10 -5.74 5.05
CA ILE A 216 4.90 -4.50 5.03
C ILE A 216 5.21 -4.06 6.46
N ASN A 217 4.21 -4.10 7.33
CA ASN A 217 4.35 -3.74 8.73
C ASN A 217 5.38 -4.64 9.44
N GLU A 218 5.30 -5.96 9.26
CA GLU A 218 6.27 -6.92 9.81
C GLU A 218 7.72 -6.65 9.35
N VAL A 219 7.91 -6.41 8.04
CA VAL A 219 9.24 -6.18 7.46
C VAL A 219 9.87 -4.89 7.98
N LEU A 220 9.06 -3.86 8.21
CA LEU A 220 9.54 -2.54 8.61
C LEU A 220 9.43 -2.28 10.11
N SER A 221 8.71 -3.09 10.87
CA SER A 221 8.73 -2.98 12.32
C SER A 221 10.15 -3.20 12.81
N PRO A 222 10.66 -2.35 13.73
CA PRO A 222 11.92 -2.64 14.37
C PRO A 222 11.77 -4.01 15.04
N ALA A 223 12.65 -4.96 14.70
CA ALA A 223 12.71 -6.21 15.43
C ALA A 223 12.70 -5.86 16.91
N THR A 224 11.71 -6.35 17.65
CA THR A 224 11.70 -6.25 19.11
C THR A 224 12.92 -7.02 19.54
N THR A 225 14.06 -6.34 19.66
CA THR A 225 15.27 -6.91 20.18
C THR A 225 14.91 -7.31 21.61
N ALA A 226 14.88 -8.61 21.86
CA ALA A 226 14.81 -9.23 23.18
C ALA A 226 16.10 -8.90 23.97
N ALA A 227 16.41 -7.62 24.14
CA ALA A 227 17.65 -7.10 24.71
C ALA A 227 17.44 -6.19 25.92
N ASP A 228 16.20 -5.99 26.39
CA ASP A 228 15.97 -5.27 27.66
C ASP A 228 15.76 -6.20 28.85
N ALA A 229 16.25 -7.47 28.76
CA ALA A 229 16.33 -8.37 29.89
C ALA A 229 17.67 -8.29 30.65
N HIS A 230 18.37 -7.16 30.56
CA HIS A 230 19.49 -6.89 31.46
C HIS A 230 19.04 -5.82 32.45
N GLY A 231 18.36 -6.32 33.51
CA GLY A 231 18.20 -5.60 34.77
C GLY A 231 19.56 -5.07 35.22
N ARG A 232 19.72 -3.78 35.28
CA ARG A 232 20.79 -3.17 36.08
C ARG A 232 20.63 -3.67 37.51
N PRO A 233 21.66 -4.22 38.14
CA PRO A 233 21.62 -4.42 39.55
C PRO A 233 21.53 -3.04 40.21
N VAL A 234 20.54 -2.88 41.05
CA VAL A 234 20.46 -1.77 41.99
C VAL A 234 21.53 -2.02 43.01
N ASP A 235 22.62 -1.30 42.95
CA ASP A 235 23.61 -1.26 44.04
C ASP A 235 22.92 -0.65 45.27
N ASP A 236 22.52 -1.52 46.20
CA ASP A 236 22.24 -1.17 47.57
C ASP A 236 23.57 -0.71 48.23
N ALA A 237 23.82 0.58 48.13
CA ALA A 237 24.83 1.21 48.97
C ALA A 237 24.31 1.27 50.40
N ALA A 238 24.77 0.34 51.17
CA ALA A 238 24.60 0.29 52.62
C ALA A 238 24.97 1.63 53.25
N ALA A 239 24.08 2.13 54.05
CA ALA A 239 24.34 3.12 55.07
C ALA A 239 25.10 2.42 56.21
N ASP A 240 26.36 2.73 56.37
CA ASP A 240 27.04 2.55 57.66
C ASP A 240 27.19 3.90 58.35
N GLY A 241 26.57 3.99 59.49
CA GLY A 241 26.79 5.07 60.46
C GLY A 241 28.14 4.91 61.13
N ASP A 242 28.66 5.97 61.62
CA ASP A 242 29.25 6.05 62.95
C ASP A 242 29.66 7.52 63.24
N GLU A 243 29.34 7.90 64.49
CA GLU A 243 29.81 9.04 65.32
C GLU A 243 29.28 10.44 65.02
#